data_72ba5ef70c27b6c51264cf7a2cc1e7e9
#
_entry.id   72ba5ef70c27b6c51264cf7a2cc1e7e9
#
_cell.length_a   1.000
_cell.length_b   1.000
_cell.length_c   1.000
_cell.angle_alpha   90.00
_cell.angle_beta   90.00
_cell.angle_gamma   90.00
#
_symmetry.space_group_name_H-M   'P 1'
#
loop_
_entity.id
_entity.type
_entity.pdbx_description
1 polymer ?
#
loop_
_entity_poly.entity_id
_entity_poly.type
_entity_poly.pdbx_seq_one_letter_code
_entity_poly.pdbx_strand_id
1 'polypeptide(L)'
;MTRHSSYGFLSYLCIVMIKGEATVVKHTGSHYLLSCLPEWNLFPAVLRGKIRLKGSSATNPVAVGDVVSFEADIPEEALVGERVSIENPAVITAVHPRRNYIIRKSTNLSRQSHIIAANLDRAFIIATIDYPEVKLPFLDRILVTCEVYNIPVTIVLNKVDLYRESHKEMLDAFHEIYEGAGYRVMEVSAITGEGVEALREECKGKVSLFSGVSGVGKSSLIKALDPSLNPRVGEISDAHVQGKHTTTFYEMYALTTCSALTAGCPGGQQEQEGSEGWGFIVDTPGLRGFGLVDLKKEEIALYFPEMLKASECCRFTPCTHTHEPGCAVKEAVEAGEISYDRYSSYLGMLEEEGKYR
;
A
#
# COMPACT_ATOMS: atom_id res chain seq x y z
N MET A 1 41.91 19.98 59.20
CA MET A 1 41.44 20.71 58.02
C MET A 1 41.93 19.93 56.78
N THR A 2 41.13 19.05 56.27
CA THR A 2 41.39 18.29 55.05
C THR A 2 40.22 18.59 54.09
N ARG A 3 40.54 19.33 53.02
CA ARG A 3 39.60 19.67 51.95
C ARG A 3 39.53 18.45 51.00
N HIS A 4 38.40 17.76 50.97
CA HIS A 4 38.05 16.85 49.87
C HIS A 4 37.63 17.65 48.67
N SER A 5 38.49 17.64 47.64
CA SER A 5 38.15 18.12 46.32
C SER A 5 37.42 16.99 45.58
N SER A 6 36.11 17.08 45.43
CA SER A 6 35.32 16.23 44.55
C SER A 6 35.47 16.75 43.10
N TYR A 7 36.34 16.09 42.35
CA TYR A 7 36.40 16.25 40.89
C TYR A 7 35.16 15.52 40.33
N GLY A 8 34.15 16.31 39.93
CA GLY A 8 33.07 15.79 39.10
C GLY A 8 33.68 15.39 37.74
N PHE A 9 33.60 14.10 37.44
CA PHE A 9 33.86 13.58 36.10
C PHE A 9 32.68 14.02 35.21
N LEU A 10 32.85 15.12 34.48
CA LEU A 10 32.04 15.43 33.31
C LEU A 10 32.52 14.42 32.22
N SER A 11 31.78 13.31 32.11
CA SER A 11 31.87 12.45 30.93
C SER A 11 31.40 13.29 29.75
N TYR A 12 32.31 13.76 28.94
CA TYR A 12 31.98 14.28 27.60
C TYR A 12 31.44 13.11 26.81
N LEU A 13 30.12 13.01 26.69
CA LEU A 13 29.49 12.13 25.70
C LEU A 13 29.96 12.61 24.33
N CYS A 14 30.79 11.79 23.69
CA CYS A 14 31.21 12.03 22.32
C CYS A 14 29.94 11.92 21.44
N ILE A 15 29.47 13.02 20.89
CA ILE A 15 28.37 13.00 19.92
C ILE A 15 28.96 12.66 18.57
N VAL A 16 28.51 11.56 17.99
CA VAL A 16 28.94 11.11 16.67
C VAL A 16 27.79 11.31 15.67
N MET A 17 28.13 11.87 14.52
CA MET A 17 27.18 11.94 13.40
C MET A 17 27.09 10.58 12.73
N ILE A 18 25.95 9.91 12.88
CA ILE A 18 25.65 8.65 12.21
C ILE A 18 24.94 8.95 10.88
N LYS A 19 25.34 8.21 9.85
CA LYS A 19 24.68 8.18 8.54
C LYS A 19 24.20 6.78 8.26
N GLY A 20 23.00 6.66 7.73
CA GLY A 20 22.38 5.38 7.41
C GLY A 20 21.26 5.51 6.40
N GLU A 21 20.67 4.37 6.11
CA GLU A 21 19.46 4.24 5.28
C GLU A 21 18.32 3.72 6.13
N ALA A 22 17.13 4.24 5.91
CA ALA A 22 15.91 3.81 6.60
C ALA A 22 14.69 3.94 5.69
N THR A 23 13.64 3.23 6.05
CA THR A 23 12.34 3.30 5.36
C THR A 23 11.42 4.28 6.08
N VAL A 24 10.70 5.09 5.31
CA VAL A 24 9.67 5.97 5.84
C VAL A 24 8.42 5.14 6.17
N VAL A 25 8.06 5.07 7.43
CA VAL A 25 6.89 4.30 7.89
C VAL A 25 5.66 5.17 8.15
N LYS A 26 5.86 6.46 8.37
CA LYS A 26 4.76 7.43 8.57
C LYS A 26 5.23 8.84 8.25
N HIS A 27 4.32 9.67 7.76
CA HIS A 27 4.56 11.10 7.67
C HIS A 27 3.34 11.91 8.14
N THR A 28 3.60 13.05 8.78
CA THR A 28 2.59 13.99 9.29
C THR A 28 2.94 15.42 8.84
N GLY A 29 2.90 15.63 7.51
CA GLY A 29 3.30 16.91 6.93
C GLY A 29 4.83 17.09 6.91
N SER A 30 5.41 17.77 7.90
CA SER A 30 6.85 18.04 7.98
C SER A 30 7.65 17.04 8.81
N HIS A 31 6.99 16.14 9.54
CA HIS A 31 7.62 15.16 10.41
C HIS A 31 7.44 13.75 9.85
N TYR A 32 8.47 12.95 9.97
CA TYR A 32 8.53 11.57 9.49
C TYR A 32 8.86 10.63 10.65
N LEU A 33 8.35 9.40 10.59
CA LEU A 33 8.88 8.29 11.35
C LEU A 33 9.60 7.36 10.39
N LEU A 34 10.81 6.97 10.76
CA LEU A 34 11.67 6.06 10.01
C LEU A 34 11.88 4.77 10.79
N SER A 35 12.22 3.70 10.07
CA SER A 35 12.72 2.44 10.63
C SER A 35 13.73 1.80 9.68
N CYS A 36 14.75 1.16 10.24
CA CYS A 36 15.75 0.40 9.47
C CYS A 36 15.22 -1.03 9.29
N LEU A 37 14.38 -1.25 8.26
CA LEU A 37 13.79 -2.56 8.00
C LEU A 37 14.88 -3.62 7.70
N PRO A 38 14.68 -4.87 8.14
CA PRO A 38 13.45 -5.46 8.72
C PRO A 38 13.24 -5.16 10.20
N GLU A 39 14.17 -4.52 10.87
CA GLU A 39 14.03 -4.15 12.28
C GLU A 39 12.95 -3.06 12.43
N TRP A 40 12.08 -3.21 13.46
CA TRP A 40 10.99 -2.27 13.70
C TRP A 40 11.32 -1.33 14.85
N ASN A 41 12.34 -0.49 14.67
CA ASN A 41 12.77 0.53 15.62
C ASN A 41 12.44 1.92 15.06
N LEU A 42 11.34 2.51 15.57
CA LEU A 42 10.82 3.77 15.07
C LEU A 42 11.59 4.96 15.66
N PHE A 43 12.04 5.86 14.80
CA PHE A 43 12.65 7.12 15.23
C PHE A 43 12.17 8.30 14.40
N PRO A 44 12.04 9.50 15.02
CA PRO A 44 11.57 10.69 14.34
C PRO A 44 12.63 11.29 13.41
N ALA A 45 12.16 11.87 12.30
CA ALA A 45 12.99 12.55 11.34
C ALA A 45 12.32 13.79 10.75
N VAL A 46 13.14 14.70 10.24
CA VAL A 46 12.72 15.89 9.47
C VAL A 46 13.46 15.96 8.15
N LEU A 47 12.90 16.70 7.20
CA LEU A 47 13.49 16.85 5.88
C LEU A 47 14.49 18.01 5.86
N ARG A 48 15.70 17.80 5.35
CA ARG A 48 16.70 18.88 5.16
C ARG A 48 16.30 19.77 3.97
N GLY A 49 15.83 20.98 4.26
CA GLY A 49 15.56 21.98 3.23
C GLY A 49 14.50 21.53 2.20
N LYS A 50 14.62 22.03 0.96
CA LYS A 50 13.76 21.63 -0.17
C LYS A 50 14.41 20.52 -0.98
N ILE A 51 14.21 19.25 -0.59
CA ILE A 51 14.56 18.13 -1.46
C ILE A 51 13.58 18.16 -2.63
N ARG A 52 14.07 18.50 -3.84
CA ARG A 52 13.33 18.37 -5.08
C ARG A 52 13.74 17.07 -5.75
N LEU A 53 12.81 16.12 -5.85
CA LEU A 53 12.99 14.98 -6.74
C LEU A 53 12.98 15.51 -8.17
N LYS A 54 14.10 15.35 -8.90
CA LYS A 54 14.20 15.74 -10.32
C LYS A 54 13.11 15.02 -11.11
N GLY A 55 12.22 15.78 -11.76
CA GLY A 55 11.18 15.24 -12.63
C GLY A 55 9.87 14.85 -11.95
N SER A 56 9.68 15.07 -10.64
CA SER A 56 8.41 14.79 -9.95
C SER A 56 7.53 16.04 -9.87
N SER A 57 6.26 15.91 -10.33
CA SER A 57 5.19 16.88 -10.09
C SER A 57 4.43 16.62 -8.78
N ALA A 58 4.89 15.65 -7.97
CA ALA A 58 4.24 15.26 -6.72
C ALA A 58 4.35 16.35 -5.66
N THR A 59 3.27 16.55 -4.90
CA THR A 59 3.19 17.53 -3.81
C THR A 59 3.99 17.13 -2.59
N ASN A 60 4.19 15.81 -2.38
CA ASN A 60 4.98 15.27 -1.29
C ASN A 60 6.28 14.66 -1.83
N PRO A 61 7.45 15.21 -1.48
CA PRO A 61 8.72 14.67 -1.95
C PRO A 61 9.05 13.30 -1.33
N VAL A 62 8.48 12.98 -0.17
CA VAL A 62 8.73 11.75 0.59
C VAL A 62 7.40 11.09 0.94
N ALA A 63 7.28 9.80 0.69
CA ALA A 63 6.08 8.99 0.92
C ALA A 63 6.38 7.77 1.81
N VAL A 64 5.35 7.14 2.35
CA VAL A 64 5.49 5.89 3.09
C VAL A 64 6.07 4.80 2.17
N GLY A 65 7.04 4.04 2.67
CA GLY A 65 7.77 3.03 1.89
C GLY A 65 9.01 3.57 1.15
N ASP A 66 9.24 4.89 1.11
CA ASP A 66 10.48 5.41 0.56
C ASP A 66 11.69 4.99 1.40
N VAL A 67 12.74 4.56 0.72
CA VAL A 67 14.06 4.40 1.31
C VAL A 67 14.78 5.75 1.26
N VAL A 68 15.28 6.20 2.40
CA VAL A 68 15.90 7.51 2.55
C VAL A 68 17.27 7.37 3.21
N SER A 69 18.21 8.23 2.79
CA SER A 69 19.45 8.44 3.56
C SER A 69 19.16 9.45 4.66
N PHE A 70 19.68 9.19 5.85
CA PHE A 70 19.55 10.10 6.98
C PHE A 70 20.87 10.35 7.69
N GLU A 71 20.92 11.46 8.44
CA GLU A 71 21.98 11.81 9.37
C GLU A 71 21.35 12.04 10.73
N ALA A 72 22.01 11.57 11.80
CA ALA A 72 21.57 11.79 13.18
C ALA A 72 22.78 12.05 14.09
N ASP A 73 22.65 13.00 15.00
CA ASP A 73 23.64 13.29 16.04
C ASP A 73 23.26 12.49 17.28
N ILE A 74 23.96 11.37 17.52
CA ILE A 74 23.71 10.50 18.68
C ILE A 74 25.02 10.21 19.41
N PRO A 75 24.96 9.86 20.72
CA PRO A 75 26.12 9.36 21.44
C PRO A 75 26.66 8.08 20.81
N GLU A 76 28.00 7.94 20.76
CA GLU A 76 28.71 6.84 20.09
C GLU A 76 28.23 5.43 20.51
N GLU A 77 27.75 5.30 21.76
CA GLU A 77 27.30 4.03 22.36
C GLU A 77 25.79 3.76 22.20
N ALA A 78 25.03 4.63 21.51
CA ALA A 78 23.59 4.53 21.43
C ALA A 78 23.10 4.01 20.08
N LEU A 79 22.12 3.10 20.11
CA LEU A 79 21.39 2.70 18.90
C LEU A 79 20.50 3.85 18.41
N VAL A 80 20.35 3.99 17.09
CA VAL A 80 19.62 5.09 16.44
C VAL A 80 18.20 5.26 17.01
N GLY A 81 17.47 4.17 17.26
CA GLY A 81 16.12 4.21 17.78
C GLY A 81 15.99 4.67 19.25
N GLU A 82 17.07 4.63 20.05
CA GLU A 82 17.03 4.91 21.47
C GLU A 82 17.26 6.39 21.82
N ARG A 83 17.97 7.12 20.96
CA ARG A 83 18.44 8.49 21.26
C ARG A 83 17.97 9.55 20.28
N VAL A 84 17.39 9.17 19.15
CA VAL A 84 16.74 10.11 18.25
C VAL A 84 15.37 10.45 18.81
N SER A 85 15.16 11.70 19.15
CA SER A 85 13.92 12.19 19.78
C SER A 85 13.25 13.25 18.92
N ILE A 86 12.03 13.66 19.31
CA ILE A 86 11.32 14.77 18.64
C ILE A 86 12.10 16.08 18.76
N GLU A 87 12.86 16.25 19.84
CA GLU A 87 13.68 17.44 20.11
C GLU A 87 14.99 17.42 19.31
N ASN A 88 15.52 16.22 19.03
CA ASN A 88 16.70 16.00 18.20
C ASN A 88 16.41 14.95 17.13
N PRO A 89 15.58 15.27 16.12
CA PRO A 89 15.19 14.31 15.08
C PRO A 89 16.34 14.05 14.10
N ALA A 90 16.36 12.85 13.51
CA ALA A 90 17.20 12.57 12.36
C ALA A 90 16.86 13.50 11.19
N VAL A 91 17.83 13.73 10.32
CA VAL A 91 17.66 14.60 9.15
C VAL A 91 17.72 13.78 7.88
N ILE A 92 16.62 13.71 7.14
CA ILE A 92 16.57 13.08 5.81
C ILE A 92 17.38 13.95 4.83
N THR A 93 18.38 13.36 4.21
CA THR A 93 19.31 14.05 3.30
C THR A 93 19.06 13.69 1.83
N ALA A 94 18.56 12.49 1.55
CA ALA A 94 18.24 12.04 0.20
C ALA A 94 17.08 11.04 0.20
N VAL A 95 16.37 10.95 -0.92
CA VAL A 95 15.38 9.90 -1.22
C VAL A 95 15.94 9.03 -2.33
N HIS A 96 15.95 7.72 -2.14
CA HIS A 96 16.45 6.75 -3.11
C HIS A 96 15.46 6.55 -4.28
N PRO A 97 15.91 6.07 -5.43
CA PRO A 97 15.04 5.71 -6.54
C PRO A 97 13.97 4.70 -6.09
N ARG A 98 12.73 4.96 -6.46
CA ARG A 98 11.61 4.08 -6.18
C ARG A 98 11.56 2.94 -7.20
N ARG A 99 11.35 1.71 -6.74
CA ARG A 99 11.07 0.55 -7.59
C ARG A 99 9.69 0.67 -8.25
N ASN A 100 8.72 1.04 -7.46
CA ASN A 100 7.35 1.36 -7.84
C ASN A 100 6.72 2.31 -6.82
N TYR A 101 5.55 2.81 -7.12
CA TYR A 101 4.80 3.67 -6.21
C TYR A 101 3.33 3.72 -6.64
N ILE A 102 2.45 4.14 -5.76
CA ILE A 102 1.04 4.37 -6.09
C ILE A 102 0.65 5.81 -5.77
N ILE A 103 -0.16 6.42 -6.62
CA ILE A 103 -0.56 7.82 -6.49
C ILE A 103 -2.07 7.97 -6.36
N ARG A 104 -2.46 9.08 -5.77
CA ARG A 104 -3.83 9.58 -5.76
C ARG A 104 -3.88 10.86 -6.58
N LYS A 105 -4.81 10.94 -7.53
CA LYS A 105 -5.10 12.18 -8.27
C LYS A 105 -5.78 13.18 -7.33
N SER A 106 -5.32 14.43 -7.34
CA SER A 106 -6.04 15.49 -6.63
C SER A 106 -7.40 15.74 -7.31
N THR A 107 -8.47 15.82 -6.52
CA THR A 107 -9.82 16.11 -7.01
C THR A 107 -9.98 17.55 -7.50
N ASN A 108 -9.06 18.42 -7.14
CA ASN A 108 -9.03 19.79 -7.60
C ASN A 108 -8.15 19.87 -8.86
N LEU A 109 -8.61 20.60 -9.87
CA LEU A 109 -8.02 20.98 -11.17
C LEU A 109 -6.48 21.15 -11.26
N SER A 110 -5.74 20.89 -10.19
CA SER A 110 -4.30 20.91 -10.16
C SER A 110 -3.73 19.61 -10.74
N ARG A 111 -2.79 19.71 -11.69
CA ARG A 111 -1.96 18.61 -12.20
C ARG A 111 -1.08 17.93 -11.13
N GLN A 112 -1.42 18.08 -9.86
CA GLN A 112 -0.62 17.61 -8.75
C GLN A 112 -1.11 16.23 -8.32
N SER A 113 -0.22 15.25 -8.36
CA SER A 113 -0.43 13.91 -7.80
C SER A 113 0.17 13.82 -6.41
N HIS A 114 -0.44 13.02 -5.55
CA HIS A 114 0.08 12.72 -4.21
C HIS A 114 0.49 11.26 -4.14
N ILE A 115 1.75 11.00 -3.85
CA ILE A 115 2.24 9.62 -3.71
C ILE A 115 1.73 9.07 -2.37
N ILE A 116 1.01 7.95 -2.44
CA ILE A 116 0.43 7.26 -1.30
C ILE A 116 1.48 6.41 -0.61
N ALA A 117 2.10 5.52 -1.39
CA ALA A 117 3.12 4.59 -0.93
C ALA A 117 4.10 4.28 -2.05
N ALA A 118 5.30 3.82 -1.69
CA ALA A 118 6.38 3.45 -2.60
C ALA A 118 7.02 2.11 -2.19
N ASN A 119 7.76 1.51 -3.13
CA ASN A 119 8.54 0.30 -2.93
C ASN A 119 7.73 -0.90 -2.42
N LEU A 120 6.50 -1.03 -2.93
CA LEU A 120 5.58 -2.11 -2.58
C LEU A 120 5.98 -3.42 -3.24
N ASP A 121 5.91 -4.53 -2.50
CA ASP A 121 6.13 -5.87 -3.04
C ASP A 121 4.86 -6.43 -3.67
N ARG A 122 3.68 -6.05 -3.11
CA ARG A 122 2.36 -6.41 -3.63
C ARG A 122 1.26 -5.51 -3.09
N ALA A 123 0.08 -5.63 -3.71
CA ALA A 123 -1.15 -5.05 -3.22
C ALA A 123 -2.19 -6.15 -2.95
N PHE A 124 -2.84 -6.09 -1.80
CA PHE A 124 -4.05 -6.85 -1.48
C PHE A 124 -5.25 -5.93 -1.66
N ILE A 125 -6.08 -6.22 -2.66
CA ILE A 125 -7.28 -5.45 -2.93
C ILE A 125 -8.46 -6.17 -2.31
N ILE A 126 -8.95 -5.61 -1.19
CA ILE A 126 -10.04 -6.21 -0.41
C ILE A 126 -11.36 -5.84 -1.06
N ALA A 127 -12.12 -6.86 -1.42
CA ALA A 127 -13.43 -6.79 -2.02
C ALA A 127 -14.44 -7.65 -1.27
N THR A 128 -15.72 -7.48 -1.56
CA THR A 128 -16.83 -8.29 -1.06
C THR A 128 -17.86 -8.42 -2.17
N ILE A 129 -18.50 -9.59 -2.26
CA ILE A 129 -19.61 -9.82 -3.20
C ILE A 129 -20.84 -9.01 -2.78
N ASP A 130 -21.09 -8.95 -1.46
CA ASP A 130 -22.15 -8.16 -0.86
C ASP A 130 -21.69 -7.60 0.52
N TYR A 131 -22.47 -6.69 1.09
CA TYR A 131 -22.29 -6.11 2.44
C TYR A 131 -20.95 -5.32 2.67
N PRO A 132 -20.57 -4.37 1.80
CA PRO A 132 -21.21 -3.84 0.60
C PRO A 132 -20.75 -4.55 -0.68
N GLU A 133 -21.57 -4.54 -1.72
CA GLU A 133 -21.15 -4.96 -3.04
C GLU A 133 -20.05 -4.05 -3.59
N VAL A 134 -18.94 -4.65 -4.05
CA VAL A 134 -17.88 -3.94 -4.76
C VAL A 134 -18.13 -4.01 -6.26
N LYS A 135 -18.40 -2.88 -6.88
CA LYS A 135 -18.66 -2.80 -8.32
C LYS A 135 -17.44 -3.19 -9.14
N LEU A 136 -17.60 -4.11 -10.10
CA LEU A 136 -16.49 -4.62 -10.93
C LEU A 136 -15.73 -3.48 -11.65
N PRO A 137 -16.37 -2.46 -12.27
CA PRO A 137 -15.61 -1.38 -12.91
C PRO A 137 -14.72 -0.58 -11.95
N PHE A 138 -15.10 -0.49 -10.68
CA PHE A 138 -14.26 0.15 -9.68
C PHE A 138 -13.05 -0.72 -9.31
N LEU A 139 -13.28 -2.04 -9.13
CA LEU A 139 -12.20 -2.99 -8.86
C LEU A 139 -11.21 -3.02 -10.03
N ASP A 140 -11.72 -3.12 -11.26
CA ASP A 140 -10.93 -3.15 -12.48
C ASP A 140 -10.04 -1.92 -12.62
N ARG A 141 -10.55 -0.75 -12.25
CA ARG A 141 -9.76 0.49 -12.24
C ARG A 141 -8.58 0.44 -11.25
N ILE A 142 -8.78 -0.17 -10.09
CA ILE A 142 -7.70 -0.36 -9.12
C ILE A 142 -6.67 -1.33 -9.68
N LEU A 143 -7.12 -2.44 -10.28
CA LEU A 143 -6.23 -3.44 -10.89
C LEU A 143 -5.38 -2.80 -11.99
N VAL A 144 -5.99 -2.09 -12.93
CA VAL A 144 -5.28 -1.34 -13.99
C VAL A 144 -4.27 -0.35 -13.39
N THR A 145 -4.64 0.35 -12.31
CA THR A 145 -3.71 1.27 -11.64
C THR A 145 -2.49 0.51 -11.09
N CYS A 146 -2.69 -0.64 -10.49
CA CYS A 146 -1.59 -1.46 -9.98
C CYS A 146 -0.70 -1.98 -11.11
N GLU A 147 -1.28 -2.41 -12.24
CA GLU A 147 -0.53 -2.84 -13.43
C GLU A 147 0.34 -1.70 -13.98
N VAL A 148 -0.22 -0.48 -14.10
CA VAL A 148 0.51 0.72 -14.56
C VAL A 148 1.75 0.99 -13.72
N TYR A 149 1.65 0.79 -12.40
CA TYR A 149 2.77 1.01 -11.48
C TYR A 149 3.58 -0.25 -11.18
N ASN A 150 3.32 -1.33 -11.91
CA ASN A 150 4.04 -2.61 -11.79
C ASN A 150 4.02 -3.16 -10.34
N ILE A 151 2.83 -3.17 -9.73
CA ILE A 151 2.58 -3.68 -8.38
C ILE A 151 1.77 -4.98 -8.51
N PRO A 152 2.34 -6.15 -8.18
CA PRO A 152 1.61 -7.41 -8.19
C PRO A 152 0.37 -7.37 -7.30
N VAL A 153 -0.77 -7.88 -7.79
CA VAL A 153 -2.04 -7.84 -7.06
C VAL A 153 -2.51 -9.24 -6.68
N THR A 154 -3.08 -9.34 -5.49
CA THR A 154 -3.96 -10.43 -5.06
C THR A 154 -5.30 -9.81 -4.64
N ILE A 155 -6.41 -10.31 -5.18
CA ILE A 155 -7.75 -9.92 -4.77
C ILE A 155 -8.11 -10.73 -3.53
N VAL A 156 -8.61 -10.07 -2.49
CA VAL A 156 -9.00 -10.70 -1.22
C VAL A 156 -10.50 -10.52 -1.02
N LEU A 157 -11.27 -11.58 -1.26
CA LEU A 157 -12.70 -11.61 -1.00
C LEU A 157 -12.94 -11.82 0.49
N ASN A 158 -13.30 -10.75 1.20
CA ASN A 158 -13.57 -10.80 2.63
C ASN A 158 -15.07 -11.00 2.90
N LYS A 159 -15.40 -11.44 4.11
CA LYS A 159 -16.76 -11.73 4.61
C LYS A 159 -17.44 -12.91 3.92
N VAL A 160 -16.66 -13.89 3.46
CA VAL A 160 -17.21 -15.09 2.79
C VAL A 160 -18.19 -15.85 3.67
N ASP A 161 -18.07 -15.73 4.99
CA ASP A 161 -19.01 -16.27 5.97
C ASP A 161 -20.46 -15.75 5.81
N LEU A 162 -20.64 -14.56 5.22
CA LEU A 162 -21.96 -13.94 5.05
C LEU A 162 -22.66 -14.35 3.75
N TYR A 163 -21.90 -14.69 2.69
CA TYR A 163 -22.51 -14.81 1.36
C TYR A 163 -22.12 -16.10 0.59
N ARG A 164 -21.21 -16.94 1.09
CA ARG A 164 -20.75 -18.17 0.38
C ARG A 164 -21.93 -19.05 -0.06
N GLU A 165 -22.88 -19.30 0.82
CA GLU A 165 -24.04 -20.15 0.51
C GLU A 165 -25.14 -19.37 -0.26
N SER A 166 -25.40 -18.14 0.13
CA SER A 166 -26.49 -17.35 -0.44
C SER A 166 -26.19 -16.74 -1.81
N HIS A 167 -24.91 -16.53 -2.14
CA HIS A 167 -24.47 -15.89 -3.38
C HIS A 167 -23.43 -16.74 -4.13
N LYS A 168 -23.58 -18.07 -4.07
CA LYS A 168 -22.63 -18.99 -4.65
C LYS A 168 -22.37 -18.73 -6.13
N GLU A 169 -23.42 -18.52 -6.92
CA GLU A 169 -23.30 -18.26 -8.37
C GLU A 169 -22.49 -16.96 -8.64
N MET A 170 -22.69 -15.92 -7.83
CA MET A 170 -21.93 -14.67 -7.95
C MET A 170 -20.46 -14.87 -7.54
N LEU A 171 -20.20 -15.69 -6.54
CA LEU A 171 -18.87 -16.03 -6.09
C LEU A 171 -18.10 -16.81 -7.16
N ASP A 172 -18.74 -17.84 -7.72
CA ASP A 172 -18.18 -18.66 -8.79
C ASP A 172 -17.87 -17.79 -10.02
N ALA A 173 -18.82 -16.93 -10.43
CA ALA A 173 -18.60 -15.98 -11.53
C ALA A 173 -17.46 -14.99 -11.25
N PHE A 174 -17.32 -14.53 -10.02
CA PHE A 174 -16.23 -13.64 -9.64
C PHE A 174 -14.85 -14.32 -9.80
N HIS A 175 -14.73 -15.57 -9.37
CA HIS A 175 -13.52 -16.37 -9.57
C HIS A 175 -13.24 -16.55 -11.06
N GLU A 176 -14.23 -16.95 -11.86
CA GLU A 176 -14.09 -17.12 -13.30
C GLU A 176 -13.59 -15.84 -13.99
N ILE A 177 -14.16 -14.68 -13.65
CA ILE A 177 -13.76 -13.39 -14.22
C ILE A 177 -12.31 -13.05 -13.91
N TYR A 178 -11.90 -13.13 -12.64
CA TYR A 178 -10.61 -12.59 -12.21
C TYR A 178 -9.46 -13.61 -12.30
N GLU A 179 -9.71 -14.87 -12.03
CA GLU A 179 -8.70 -15.92 -12.23
C GLU A 179 -8.47 -16.17 -13.73
N GLY A 180 -9.55 -16.09 -14.55
CA GLY A 180 -9.44 -16.11 -16.01
C GLY A 180 -8.62 -14.93 -16.57
N ALA A 181 -8.67 -13.77 -15.90
CA ALA A 181 -7.83 -12.62 -16.24
C ALA A 181 -6.39 -12.73 -15.70
N GLY A 182 -6.05 -13.78 -14.94
CA GLY A 182 -4.72 -14.03 -14.40
C GLY A 182 -4.48 -13.50 -13.00
N TYR A 183 -5.48 -12.97 -12.30
CA TYR A 183 -5.36 -12.54 -10.91
C TYR A 183 -5.59 -13.68 -9.94
N ARG A 184 -4.80 -13.71 -8.86
CA ARG A 184 -5.08 -14.60 -7.75
C ARG A 184 -6.21 -14.04 -6.90
N VAL A 185 -7.20 -14.89 -6.57
CA VAL A 185 -8.30 -14.58 -5.66
C VAL A 185 -8.12 -15.40 -4.39
N MET A 186 -8.25 -14.77 -3.23
CA MET A 186 -8.23 -15.42 -1.91
C MET A 186 -9.52 -15.13 -1.19
N GLU A 187 -10.19 -16.17 -0.71
CA GLU A 187 -11.36 -16.07 0.14
C GLU A 187 -10.96 -15.97 1.61
N VAL A 188 -11.51 -14.99 2.32
CA VAL A 188 -11.22 -14.80 3.75
C VAL A 188 -12.46 -14.37 4.52
N SER A 189 -12.45 -14.63 5.82
CA SER A 189 -13.37 -14.03 6.77
C SER A 189 -12.58 -13.49 7.97
N ALA A 190 -12.57 -12.18 8.13
CA ALA A 190 -11.96 -11.55 9.29
C ALA A 190 -12.64 -11.91 10.63
N ILE A 191 -13.90 -12.40 10.58
CA ILE A 191 -14.70 -12.74 11.76
C ILE A 191 -14.46 -14.19 12.18
N THR A 192 -14.47 -15.14 11.20
CA THR A 192 -14.28 -16.56 11.51
C THR A 192 -12.82 -16.98 11.52
N GLY A 193 -11.93 -16.17 10.97
CA GLY A 193 -10.50 -16.48 10.82
C GLY A 193 -10.17 -17.30 9.58
N GLU A 194 -11.17 -17.68 8.79
CA GLU A 194 -10.97 -18.46 7.56
C GLU A 194 -10.07 -17.68 6.58
N GLY A 195 -9.06 -18.36 6.01
CA GLY A 195 -8.12 -17.80 5.04
C GLY A 195 -7.13 -16.77 5.61
N VAL A 196 -7.29 -16.31 6.86
CA VAL A 196 -6.47 -15.27 7.47
C VAL A 196 -5.02 -15.70 7.62
N GLU A 197 -4.76 -16.96 8.00
CA GLU A 197 -3.39 -17.48 8.14
C GLU A 197 -2.68 -17.57 6.77
N ALA A 198 -3.36 -18.00 5.73
CA ALA A 198 -2.81 -18.03 4.37
C ALA A 198 -2.47 -16.60 3.90
N LEU A 199 -3.31 -15.62 4.22
CA LEU A 199 -3.04 -14.22 3.91
C LEU A 199 -1.83 -13.67 4.72
N ARG A 200 -1.68 -14.09 5.99
CA ARG A 200 -0.52 -13.73 6.83
C ARG A 200 0.78 -14.26 6.23
N GLU A 201 0.81 -15.53 5.81
CA GLU A 201 1.97 -16.13 5.13
C GLU A 201 2.37 -15.36 3.86
N GLU A 202 1.38 -14.89 3.09
CA GLU A 202 1.63 -14.06 1.91
C GLU A 202 2.25 -12.69 2.23
N CYS A 203 2.08 -12.19 3.44
CA CYS A 203 2.66 -10.91 3.89
C CYS A 203 4.11 -11.04 4.38
N LYS A 204 4.59 -12.25 4.73
CA LYS A 204 5.93 -12.45 5.31
C LYS A 204 7.04 -11.87 4.45
N GLY A 205 7.91 -11.09 5.07
CA GLY A 205 9.08 -10.46 4.44
C GLY A 205 8.73 -9.44 3.35
N LYS A 206 7.48 -8.97 3.28
CA LYS A 206 7.01 -8.09 2.19
C LYS A 206 6.38 -6.81 2.71
N VAL A 207 6.54 -5.75 1.95
CA VAL A 207 5.79 -4.50 2.12
C VAL A 207 4.52 -4.60 1.26
N SER A 208 3.38 -4.80 1.92
CA SER A 208 2.09 -5.08 1.29
C SER A 208 1.14 -3.90 1.43
N LEU A 209 0.58 -3.43 0.31
CA LEU A 209 -0.48 -2.44 0.32
C LEU A 209 -1.83 -3.11 0.62
N PHE A 210 -2.57 -2.62 1.60
CA PHE A 210 -3.94 -3.04 1.86
C PHE A 210 -4.91 -1.95 1.43
N SER A 211 -5.76 -2.29 0.48
CA SER A 211 -6.66 -1.34 -0.16
C SER A 211 -8.04 -1.93 -0.42
N GLY A 212 -9.06 -1.08 -0.46
CA GLY A 212 -10.44 -1.48 -0.73
C GLY A 212 -11.42 -0.36 -0.38
N VAL A 213 -12.67 -0.49 -0.82
CA VAL A 213 -13.72 0.48 -0.52
C VAL A 213 -14.07 0.51 0.98
N SER A 214 -14.75 1.56 1.40
CA SER A 214 -15.24 1.62 2.78
C SER A 214 -16.24 0.49 3.05
N GLY A 215 -16.13 -0.16 4.21
CA GLY A 215 -17.07 -1.20 4.63
C GLY A 215 -16.70 -2.64 4.25
N VAL A 216 -15.71 -2.88 3.37
CA VAL A 216 -15.27 -4.26 3.01
C VAL A 216 -14.57 -5.00 4.14
N GLY A 217 -14.34 -4.35 5.27
CA GLY A 217 -13.73 -5.00 6.45
C GLY A 217 -12.20 -4.95 6.50
N LYS A 218 -11.55 -4.03 5.77
CA LYS A 218 -10.10 -3.88 5.74
C LYS A 218 -9.48 -3.77 7.15
N SER A 219 -9.98 -2.87 8.00
CA SER A 219 -9.47 -2.70 9.37
C SER A 219 -9.71 -3.93 10.26
N SER A 220 -10.83 -4.63 10.06
CA SER A 220 -11.10 -5.90 10.75
C SER A 220 -10.13 -6.99 10.31
N LEU A 221 -9.81 -7.04 9.01
CA LEU A 221 -8.87 -8.00 8.45
C LEU A 221 -7.44 -7.75 8.97
N ILE A 222 -6.99 -6.47 9.04
CA ILE A 222 -5.69 -6.13 9.62
C ILE A 222 -5.63 -6.55 11.10
N LYS A 223 -6.72 -6.36 11.88
CA LYS A 223 -6.80 -6.85 13.26
C LYS A 223 -6.83 -8.38 13.37
N ALA A 224 -7.42 -9.07 12.40
CA ALA A 224 -7.40 -10.53 12.36
C ALA A 224 -6.00 -11.08 12.03
N LEU A 225 -5.25 -10.38 11.18
CA LEU A 225 -3.85 -10.68 10.89
C LEU A 225 -2.96 -10.49 12.13
N ASP A 226 -3.14 -9.38 12.85
CA ASP A 226 -2.41 -9.09 14.08
C ASP A 226 -3.29 -8.30 15.06
N PRO A 227 -3.77 -8.92 16.14
CA PRO A 227 -4.63 -8.29 17.15
C PRO A 227 -3.98 -7.10 17.88
N SER A 228 -2.65 -7.01 17.89
CA SER A 228 -1.92 -5.90 18.52
C SER A 228 -2.05 -4.59 17.72
N LEU A 229 -2.34 -4.70 16.41
CA LEU A 229 -2.50 -3.55 15.53
C LEU A 229 -3.84 -2.85 15.78
N ASN A 230 -3.80 -1.53 15.79
CA ASN A 230 -4.98 -0.69 15.88
C ASN A 230 -5.08 0.24 14.65
N PRO A 231 -5.40 -0.32 13.47
CA PRO A 231 -5.56 0.50 12.27
C PRO A 231 -6.66 1.53 12.51
N ARG A 232 -6.42 2.77 12.10
CA ARG A 232 -7.43 3.82 12.23
C ARG A 232 -8.66 3.43 11.42
N VAL A 233 -9.76 3.14 12.10
CA VAL A 233 -11.06 3.03 11.43
C VAL A 233 -11.37 4.42 10.93
N GLY A 234 -11.41 4.59 9.61
CA GLY A 234 -11.87 5.85 9.01
C GLY A 234 -13.30 6.08 9.48
N GLU A 235 -13.50 6.96 10.45
CA GLU A 235 -14.81 7.54 10.67
C GLU A 235 -15.24 8.12 9.33
N ILE A 236 -16.40 7.65 8.85
CA ILE A 236 -17.12 8.31 7.77
C ILE A 236 -17.43 9.69 8.32
N SER A 237 -16.55 10.65 8.04
CA SER A 237 -16.89 12.04 8.32
C SER A 237 -17.98 12.42 7.32
N ASP A 238 -19.23 12.27 7.73
CA ASP A 238 -20.40 12.99 7.20
C ASP A 238 -20.27 14.50 7.49
N ALA A 239 -19.07 15.02 7.30
CA ALA A 239 -18.82 16.43 7.41
C ALA A 239 -18.80 17.05 6.02
N HIS A 240 -19.99 17.29 5.46
CA HIS A 240 -20.23 18.47 4.63
C HIS A 240 -20.00 19.74 5.46
N VAL A 241 -18.82 19.89 6.04
CA VAL A 241 -18.35 21.16 6.56
C VAL A 241 -17.18 21.60 5.69
N GLN A 242 -17.51 22.55 4.78
CA GLN A 242 -16.54 23.31 4.00
C GLN A 242 -15.45 23.84 4.93
N GLY A 243 -14.18 23.48 4.65
CA GLY A 243 -13.05 24.25 5.14
C GLY A 243 -12.01 23.56 6.03
N LYS A 244 -12.10 22.28 6.36
CA LYS A 244 -10.97 21.59 7.01
C LYS A 244 -10.41 20.52 6.09
N HIS A 245 -9.20 20.76 5.56
CA HIS A 245 -8.38 19.73 4.91
C HIS A 245 -8.06 18.64 5.94
N THR A 246 -8.81 17.56 5.90
CA THR A 246 -8.46 16.36 6.66
C THR A 246 -7.28 15.72 5.92
N THR A 247 -6.07 15.98 6.39
CA THR A 247 -4.86 15.35 5.88
C THR A 247 -4.97 13.85 6.13
N THR A 248 -5.17 13.08 5.08
CA THR A 248 -5.18 11.63 5.13
C THR A 248 -3.74 11.19 5.36
N PHE A 249 -3.43 10.65 6.53
CA PHE A 249 -2.12 10.11 6.85
C PHE A 249 -2.07 8.64 6.43
N TYR A 250 -1.06 8.28 5.66
CA TYR A 250 -0.73 6.90 5.35
C TYR A 250 0.28 6.40 6.38
N GLU A 251 0.15 5.14 6.79
CA GLU A 251 0.96 4.56 7.84
C GLU A 251 1.30 3.11 7.51
N MET A 252 2.53 2.72 7.80
CA MET A 252 2.99 1.34 7.71
C MET A 252 2.93 0.72 9.10
N TYR A 253 2.53 -0.54 9.17
CA TYR A 253 2.47 -1.36 10.37
C TYR A 253 3.35 -2.59 10.17
N ALA A 254 4.09 -2.99 11.20
CA ALA A 254 4.76 -4.29 11.19
C ALA A 254 3.80 -5.36 11.71
N LEU A 255 3.71 -6.49 11.01
CA LEU A 255 3.02 -7.69 11.47
C LEU A 255 3.98 -8.49 12.34
N THR A 256 3.64 -8.67 13.61
CA THR A 256 4.36 -9.58 14.49
C THR A 256 3.95 -11.02 14.22
N THR A 257 4.91 -11.93 14.06
CA THR A 257 4.57 -13.35 13.93
C THR A 257 4.06 -13.89 15.26
N CYS A 258 3.12 -14.83 15.22
CA CYS A 258 2.36 -15.35 16.35
C CYS A 258 3.20 -16.06 17.45
N SER A 259 4.50 -16.32 17.25
CA SER A 259 5.42 -16.86 18.26
C SER A 259 5.59 -15.97 19.49
N ALA A 260 5.32 -14.67 19.37
CA ALA A 260 5.40 -13.75 20.51
C ALA A 260 4.16 -13.80 21.44
N LEU A 261 3.04 -14.36 20.97
CA LEU A 261 1.79 -14.41 21.78
C LEU A 261 1.69 -15.62 22.71
N THR A 262 2.56 -16.62 22.59
CA THR A 262 2.61 -17.78 23.49
C THR A 262 3.52 -17.59 24.71
N ALA A 263 4.23 -16.46 24.83
CA ALA A 263 5.08 -16.13 25.96
C ALA A 263 4.31 -15.54 27.16
N GLY A 264 3.15 -16.10 27.48
CA GLY A 264 2.42 -15.88 28.73
C GLY A 264 2.92 -16.72 29.90
N CYS A 265 4.23 -17.09 29.94
CA CYS A 265 4.85 -17.76 31.11
C CYS A 265 5.87 -16.82 31.73
N PRO A 266 5.77 -16.55 33.05
CA PRO A 266 6.74 -15.74 33.77
C PRO A 266 8.05 -16.51 33.91
N GLY A 267 9.14 -16.09 33.23
CA GLY A 267 10.48 -16.60 33.43
C GLY A 267 11.29 -17.00 32.17
N GLY A 268 10.77 -16.82 30.96
CA GLY A 268 11.50 -17.10 29.75
C GLY A 268 12.41 -15.93 29.35
N GLN A 269 13.71 -16.18 29.21
CA GLN A 269 14.65 -15.29 28.54
C GLN A 269 14.14 -15.05 27.11
N GLN A 270 13.99 -13.78 26.71
CA GLN A 270 13.69 -13.40 25.34
C GLN A 270 14.91 -13.77 24.49
N GLU A 271 14.88 -14.93 23.87
CA GLU A 271 15.71 -15.18 22.70
C GLU A 271 15.16 -14.25 21.61
N GLN A 272 16.00 -13.32 21.16
CA GLN A 272 15.79 -12.53 19.95
C GLN A 272 15.85 -13.52 18.78
N GLU A 273 14.73 -14.17 18.47
CA GLU A 273 14.56 -14.86 17.22
C GLU A 273 14.63 -13.81 16.11
N GLY A 274 15.52 -14.05 15.17
CA GLY A 274 15.88 -13.14 14.10
C GLY A 274 14.65 -12.68 13.29
N SER A 275 14.78 -11.52 12.69
CA SER A 275 13.84 -10.74 11.88
C SER A 275 13.25 -11.45 10.64
N GLU A 276 13.46 -12.74 10.48
CA GLU A 276 13.10 -13.54 9.27
C GLU A 276 11.59 -13.75 9.03
N GLY A 277 10.72 -13.18 9.83
CA GLY A 277 9.29 -13.43 9.70
C GLY A 277 8.38 -12.20 9.63
N TRP A 278 8.91 -10.99 9.74
CA TRP A 278 8.10 -9.78 9.77
C TRP A 278 7.58 -9.42 8.38
N GLY A 279 6.26 -9.12 8.30
CA GLY A 279 5.65 -8.50 7.15
C GLY A 279 5.28 -7.05 7.48
N PHE A 280 5.09 -6.24 6.45
CA PHE A 280 4.72 -4.83 6.62
C PHE A 280 3.46 -4.53 5.83
N ILE A 281 2.50 -3.89 6.48
CA ILE A 281 1.25 -3.45 5.85
C ILE A 281 1.25 -1.94 5.74
N VAL A 282 1.02 -1.44 4.52
CA VAL A 282 0.67 -0.03 4.30
C VAL A 282 -0.84 0.06 4.19
N ASP A 283 -1.47 0.69 5.18
CA ASP A 283 -2.91 0.92 5.18
C ASP A 283 -3.26 2.20 4.43
N THR A 284 -4.20 2.07 3.49
CA THR A 284 -4.75 3.22 2.78
C THR A 284 -6.19 3.42 3.18
N PRO A 285 -6.52 4.47 3.96
CA PRO A 285 -7.90 4.75 4.32
C PRO A 285 -8.71 5.06 3.07
N GLY A 286 -9.76 4.28 2.85
CA GLY A 286 -10.83 4.41 1.85
C GLY A 286 -10.42 5.05 0.53
N LEU A 287 -10.08 4.24 -0.47
CA LEU A 287 -9.66 4.71 -1.78
C LEU A 287 -10.81 5.32 -2.60
N ARG A 288 -11.19 6.53 -2.26
CA ARG A 288 -11.96 7.38 -3.18
C ARG A 288 -10.95 8.12 -4.08
N GLY A 289 -10.89 7.77 -5.37
CA GLY A 289 -10.13 8.52 -6.37
C GLY A 289 -8.81 7.89 -6.83
N PHE A 290 -8.75 6.55 -7.02
CA PHE A 290 -7.82 6.00 -7.99
C PHE A 290 -8.23 6.53 -9.36
N GLY A 291 -7.48 7.49 -9.88
CA GLY A 291 -7.61 7.93 -11.25
C GLY A 291 -6.53 7.27 -12.07
N LEU A 292 -6.88 6.82 -13.25
CA LEU A 292 -5.89 6.53 -14.28
C LEU A 292 -5.17 7.86 -14.54
N VAL A 293 -3.92 7.96 -14.12
CA VAL A 293 -3.15 9.19 -14.25
C VAL A 293 -2.25 9.04 -15.46
N ASP A 294 -2.41 9.98 -16.40
CA ASP A 294 -1.55 10.14 -17.57
C ASP A 294 -1.49 8.95 -18.54
N LEU A 295 -2.50 8.05 -18.54
CA LEU A 295 -2.62 7.00 -19.56
C LEU A 295 -3.26 7.57 -20.82
N LYS A 296 -2.70 7.22 -21.97
CA LYS A 296 -3.36 7.44 -23.25
C LYS A 296 -4.40 6.35 -23.46
N LYS A 297 -5.47 6.68 -24.21
CA LYS A 297 -6.54 5.72 -24.51
C LYS A 297 -6.00 4.42 -25.13
N GLU A 298 -5.03 4.56 -26.02
CA GLU A 298 -4.42 3.45 -26.75
C GLU A 298 -3.58 2.53 -25.84
N GLU A 299 -3.24 3.00 -24.64
CA GLU A 299 -2.41 2.27 -23.68
C GLU A 299 -3.25 1.51 -22.62
N ILE A 300 -4.54 1.86 -22.41
CA ILE A 300 -5.38 1.29 -21.34
C ILE A 300 -5.49 -0.24 -21.48
N ALA A 301 -5.69 -0.76 -22.71
CA ALA A 301 -5.80 -2.19 -22.95
C ALA A 301 -4.54 -2.98 -22.57
N LEU A 302 -3.36 -2.34 -22.59
CA LEU A 302 -2.08 -2.98 -22.22
C LEU A 302 -2.01 -3.33 -20.73
N TYR A 303 -2.88 -2.75 -19.92
CA TYR A 303 -2.97 -2.96 -18.48
C TYR A 303 -4.14 -3.86 -18.06
N PHE A 304 -4.72 -4.58 -19.03
CA PHE A 304 -5.60 -5.72 -18.84
C PHE A 304 -4.84 -6.96 -19.31
N PRO A 305 -4.30 -7.79 -18.39
CA PRO A 305 -3.38 -8.88 -18.76
C PRO A 305 -3.95 -9.83 -19.80
N GLU A 306 -5.24 -10.16 -19.71
CA GLU A 306 -5.96 -11.00 -20.65
C GLU A 306 -6.10 -10.35 -22.03
N MET A 307 -6.34 -9.03 -22.07
CA MET A 307 -6.42 -8.29 -23.34
C MET A 307 -5.05 -8.08 -23.95
N LEU A 308 -4.03 -7.80 -23.15
CA LEU A 308 -2.64 -7.68 -23.61
C LEU A 308 -2.22 -8.95 -24.37
N LYS A 309 -2.47 -10.12 -23.76
CA LYS A 309 -2.16 -11.41 -24.36
C LYS A 309 -2.91 -11.63 -25.68
N ALA A 310 -4.20 -11.37 -25.71
CA ALA A 310 -5.01 -11.52 -26.93
C ALA A 310 -4.62 -10.50 -28.02
N SER A 311 -4.18 -9.31 -27.64
CA SER A 311 -3.85 -8.22 -28.56
C SER A 311 -2.68 -8.52 -29.51
N GLU A 312 -1.81 -9.48 -29.14
CA GLU A 312 -0.70 -9.94 -30.00
C GLU A 312 -1.19 -10.52 -31.33
N CYS A 313 -2.43 -11.02 -31.36
CA CYS A 313 -3.07 -11.60 -32.55
C CYS A 313 -3.97 -10.59 -33.30
N CYS A 314 -4.04 -9.33 -32.88
CA CYS A 314 -4.83 -8.32 -33.60
C CYS A 314 -4.26 -7.99 -34.97
N ARG A 315 -5.15 -7.82 -35.97
CA ARG A 315 -4.78 -7.45 -37.33
C ARG A 315 -4.10 -6.08 -37.44
N PHE A 316 -4.41 -5.17 -36.53
CA PHE A 316 -3.90 -3.79 -36.53
C PHE A 316 -3.11 -3.48 -35.26
N THR A 317 -2.04 -2.68 -35.42
CA THR A 317 -1.25 -2.16 -34.31
C THR A 317 -0.99 -0.66 -34.58
N PRO A 318 -1.48 0.26 -33.74
CA PRO A 318 -2.29 0.02 -32.53
C PRO A 318 -3.72 -0.40 -32.83
N CYS A 319 -4.34 -1.17 -31.91
CA CYS A 319 -5.74 -1.54 -31.94
C CYS A 319 -6.41 -1.01 -30.66
N THR A 320 -7.57 -0.36 -30.79
CA THR A 320 -8.34 0.12 -29.64
C THR A 320 -9.38 -0.89 -29.18
N HIS A 321 -9.46 -2.04 -29.85
CA HIS A 321 -10.38 -3.14 -29.57
C HIS A 321 -11.86 -2.73 -29.52
N THR A 322 -12.22 -1.66 -30.22
CA THR A 322 -13.59 -1.12 -30.26
C THR A 322 -14.28 -1.43 -31.58
N HIS A 323 -13.77 -0.92 -32.69
CA HIS A 323 -14.41 -0.98 -34.02
C HIS A 323 -13.55 -1.64 -35.09
N GLU A 324 -12.29 -1.97 -34.80
CA GLU A 324 -11.38 -2.53 -35.77
C GLU A 324 -11.82 -3.94 -36.21
N PRO A 325 -11.81 -4.24 -37.52
CA PRO A 325 -12.13 -5.58 -38.01
C PRO A 325 -10.95 -6.55 -37.80
N GLY A 326 -11.25 -7.80 -37.45
CA GLY A 326 -10.22 -8.81 -37.15
C GLY A 326 -9.47 -8.47 -35.84
N CYS A 327 -10.19 -8.01 -34.84
CA CYS A 327 -9.67 -7.72 -33.51
C CYS A 327 -9.74 -8.99 -32.65
N ALA A 328 -8.58 -9.57 -32.34
CA ALA A 328 -8.49 -10.81 -31.56
C ALA A 328 -9.06 -10.67 -30.14
N VAL A 329 -8.98 -9.48 -29.53
CA VAL A 329 -9.61 -9.23 -28.21
C VAL A 329 -11.13 -9.34 -28.30
N LYS A 330 -11.76 -8.78 -29.36
CA LYS A 330 -13.22 -8.91 -29.55
C LYS A 330 -13.62 -10.35 -29.83
N GLU A 331 -12.86 -11.05 -30.66
CA GLU A 331 -13.09 -12.47 -30.94
C GLU A 331 -12.98 -13.32 -29.65
N ALA A 332 -12.00 -13.03 -28.78
CA ALA A 332 -11.85 -13.70 -27.50
C ALA A 332 -13.02 -13.37 -26.52
N VAL A 333 -13.55 -12.16 -26.55
CA VAL A 333 -14.75 -11.79 -25.77
C VAL A 333 -15.99 -12.55 -26.30
N GLU A 334 -16.17 -12.62 -27.62
CA GLU A 334 -17.27 -13.36 -28.25
C GLU A 334 -17.18 -14.87 -27.99
N ALA A 335 -15.97 -15.42 -27.88
CA ALA A 335 -15.71 -16.81 -27.54
C ALA A 335 -15.85 -17.10 -26.03
N GLY A 336 -15.97 -16.08 -25.17
CA GLY A 336 -16.03 -16.23 -23.71
C GLY A 336 -14.66 -16.47 -23.06
N GLU A 337 -13.56 -16.33 -23.80
CA GLU A 337 -12.19 -16.44 -23.26
C GLU A 337 -11.79 -15.19 -22.45
N ILE A 338 -12.36 -14.05 -22.78
CA ILE A 338 -12.27 -12.79 -22.00
C ILE A 338 -13.65 -12.44 -21.49
N SER A 339 -13.78 -12.19 -20.21
CA SER A 339 -15.05 -11.81 -19.60
C SER A 339 -15.59 -10.52 -20.22
N TYR A 340 -16.89 -10.54 -20.57
CA TYR A 340 -17.58 -9.34 -21.03
C TYR A 340 -17.60 -8.21 -19.99
N ASP A 341 -17.66 -8.52 -18.71
CA ASP A 341 -17.64 -7.53 -17.62
C ASP A 341 -16.29 -6.77 -17.60
N ARG A 342 -15.18 -7.49 -17.76
CA ARG A 342 -13.85 -6.90 -17.87
C ARG A 342 -13.73 -6.02 -19.12
N TYR A 343 -14.20 -6.51 -20.24
CA TYR A 343 -14.24 -5.73 -21.48
C TYR A 343 -15.14 -4.49 -21.36
N SER A 344 -16.30 -4.61 -20.73
CA SER A 344 -17.20 -3.48 -20.43
C SER A 344 -16.54 -2.43 -19.54
N SER A 345 -15.79 -2.86 -18.50
CA SER A 345 -15.00 -1.97 -17.65
C SER A 345 -13.94 -1.22 -18.45
N TYR A 346 -13.24 -1.90 -19.37
CA TYR A 346 -12.29 -1.29 -20.28
C TYR A 346 -12.95 -0.20 -21.16
N LEU A 347 -14.08 -0.50 -21.79
CA LEU A 347 -14.84 0.47 -22.59
C LEU A 347 -15.26 1.70 -21.77
N GLY A 348 -15.72 1.48 -20.54
CA GLY A 348 -16.06 2.57 -19.62
C GLY A 348 -14.88 3.49 -19.32
N MET A 349 -13.67 2.93 -19.14
CA MET A 349 -12.45 3.71 -18.92
C MET A 349 -12.07 4.54 -20.16
N LEU A 350 -12.26 4.00 -21.36
CA LEU A 350 -12.03 4.74 -22.61
C LEU A 350 -12.97 5.96 -22.75
N GLU A 351 -14.23 5.84 -22.35
CA GLU A 351 -15.21 6.92 -22.43
C GLU A 351 -14.90 8.05 -21.44
N GLU A 352 -14.50 7.70 -20.19
CA GLU A 352 -14.17 8.69 -19.18
C GLU A 352 -12.98 9.56 -19.55
N GLU A 353 -11.90 8.97 -20.09
CA GLU A 353 -10.75 9.72 -20.58
C GLU A 353 -11.12 10.68 -21.74
N GLY A 354 -12.22 10.39 -22.47
CA GLY A 354 -12.76 11.27 -23.50
C GLY A 354 -13.42 12.55 -22.96
N LYS A 355 -13.90 12.53 -21.72
CA LYS A 355 -14.63 13.67 -21.09
C LYS A 355 -13.71 14.69 -20.40
N TYR A 356 -12.47 14.33 -20.13
CA TYR A 356 -11.50 15.16 -19.39
C TYR A 356 -10.37 15.75 -20.28
N ARG A 357 -10.55 15.72 -21.59
CA ARG A 357 -9.73 16.46 -22.57
C ARG A 357 -10.47 17.74 -23.05
#